data_688da0a84d1d458091dd81a02353d3b7
#
_entry.id   688da0a84d1d458091dd81a02353d3b7
#
_cell.length_a   1.000
_cell.length_b   1.000
_cell.length_c   1.000
_cell.angle_alpha   90.00
_cell.angle_beta   90.00
_cell.angle_gamma   90.00
#
_symmetry.space_group_name_H-M   'P 1'
#
loop_
_entity.id
_entity.type
_entity.pdbx_description
1 polymer ?
#
loop_
_entity_poly.entity_id
_entity_poly.type
_entity_poly.pdbx_seq_one_letter_code
_entity_poly.pdbx_strand_id
1 'polypeptide(L)'
;MTTDKLTSLHITIPDLKGMLPGVETTVSTAFWVPLAQFVLRRSGTFEVVCMREDTGAIKLLMPVAETIERRREDGALMFWGAVTPEVTRAVVGGHGSGHESLWWWQIALTCDGDQVFVLQDYGEHMDLFGLTGDETATVLDLLPFAARTARSMSATGTR
;
A
#
# COMPACT_ATOMS: atom_id res chain seq x y z
N MET A 1 -32.67 0.35 8.77
CA MET A 1 -31.19 0.29 8.77
C MET A 1 -30.73 -0.01 7.36
N THR A 2 -30.17 0.96 6.68
CA THR A 2 -29.44 0.71 5.45
C THR A 2 -28.13 0.05 5.80
N THR A 3 -28.00 -1.20 5.45
CA THR A 3 -26.72 -1.91 5.55
C THR A 3 -25.81 -1.23 4.51
N ASP A 4 -24.84 -0.45 4.96
CA ASP A 4 -23.84 0.14 4.06
C ASP A 4 -23.12 -1.00 3.36
N LYS A 5 -23.30 -1.07 2.05
CA LYS A 5 -22.60 -2.05 1.23
C LYS A 5 -21.13 -1.65 1.19
N LEU A 6 -20.26 -2.54 1.68
CA LEU A 6 -18.83 -2.34 1.65
C LEU A 6 -18.30 -2.56 0.23
N THR A 7 -17.37 -1.74 -0.15
CA THR A 7 -16.73 -1.75 -1.48
C THR A 7 -15.29 -2.19 -1.37
N SER A 8 -14.85 -3.04 -2.29
CA SER A 8 -13.44 -3.27 -2.58
C SER A 8 -13.04 -2.44 -3.80
N LEU A 9 -11.90 -1.79 -3.71
CA LEU A 9 -11.38 -0.91 -4.76
C LEU A 9 -10.03 -1.45 -5.24
N HIS A 10 -9.95 -1.81 -6.51
CA HIS A 10 -8.70 -2.12 -7.17
C HIS A 10 -8.17 -0.90 -7.92
N ILE A 11 -6.92 -0.54 -7.69
CA ILE A 11 -6.24 0.61 -8.27
C ILE A 11 -5.06 0.13 -9.08
N THR A 12 -4.96 0.57 -10.32
CA THR A 12 -3.77 0.40 -11.16
C THR A 12 -3.23 1.78 -11.53
N ILE A 13 -1.95 1.99 -11.25
CA ILE A 13 -1.25 3.22 -11.63
C ILE A 13 -0.19 2.82 -12.66
N PRO A 14 -0.51 2.91 -13.97
CA PRO A 14 0.44 2.58 -15.01
C PRO A 14 1.64 3.53 -14.97
N ASP A 15 2.79 3.03 -15.32
CA ASP A 15 4.06 3.77 -15.42
C ASP A 15 4.60 4.33 -14.08
N LEU A 16 3.99 3.99 -12.94
CA LEU A 16 4.52 4.37 -11.64
C LEU A 16 5.90 3.74 -11.38
N LYS A 17 6.13 2.57 -11.93
CA LYS A 17 7.36 1.79 -11.74
C LYS A 17 8.57 2.33 -12.52
N GLY A 18 8.41 3.25 -13.44
CA GLY A 18 9.52 3.76 -14.26
C GLY A 18 10.26 2.65 -15.02
N MET A 19 9.63 2.07 -16.03
CA MET A 19 10.06 0.81 -16.63
C MET A 19 11.30 0.90 -17.53
N LEU A 20 11.76 2.10 -17.89
CA LEU A 20 12.91 2.28 -18.77
C LEU A 20 13.92 3.23 -18.14
N PRO A 21 15.22 2.85 -18.08
CA PRO A 21 16.26 3.77 -17.66
C PRO A 21 16.23 5.04 -18.51
N GLY A 22 16.10 6.22 -17.87
CA GLY A 22 16.07 7.51 -18.55
C GLY A 22 14.69 8.00 -18.99
N VAL A 23 13.61 7.24 -18.75
CA VAL A 23 12.24 7.72 -18.93
C VAL A 23 11.72 8.19 -17.58
N GLU A 24 11.47 9.49 -17.45
CA GLU A 24 10.81 10.04 -16.26
C GLU A 24 9.37 9.49 -16.18
N THR A 25 8.96 9.02 -15.00
CA THR A 25 7.56 8.69 -14.81
C THR A 25 6.76 10.00 -14.84
N THR A 26 5.65 9.99 -15.55
CA THR A 26 4.75 11.16 -15.63
C THR A 26 3.85 11.27 -14.40
N VAL A 27 3.89 10.28 -13.51
CA VAL A 27 3.02 10.20 -12.33
C VAL A 27 3.81 10.63 -11.09
N SER A 28 3.33 11.67 -10.42
CA SER A 28 3.85 12.07 -9.12
C SER A 28 3.49 11.06 -8.03
N THR A 29 4.42 10.76 -7.14
CA THR A 29 4.19 9.92 -5.94
C THR A 29 3.61 10.70 -4.75
N ALA A 30 3.25 11.98 -4.92
CA ALA A 30 2.70 12.82 -3.85
C ALA A 30 1.40 12.26 -3.24
N PHE A 31 0.62 11.50 -4.02
CA PHE A 31 -0.59 10.83 -3.53
C PHE A 31 -0.30 9.81 -2.42
N TRP A 32 0.91 9.26 -2.35
CA TRP A 32 1.26 8.20 -1.41
C TRP A 32 1.12 8.62 0.05
N VAL A 33 1.57 9.80 0.41
CA VAL A 33 1.54 10.26 1.81
C VAL A 33 0.12 10.23 2.39
N PRO A 34 -0.88 10.90 1.81
CA PRO A 34 -2.24 10.85 2.35
C PRO A 34 -2.89 9.47 2.22
N LEU A 35 -2.60 8.71 1.15
CA LEU A 35 -3.13 7.37 0.98
C LEU A 35 -2.57 6.40 2.02
N ALA A 36 -1.26 6.40 2.22
CA ALA A 36 -0.61 5.56 3.24
C ALA A 36 -1.14 5.88 4.65
N GLN A 37 -1.29 7.16 4.98
CA GLN A 37 -1.89 7.57 6.25
C GLN A 37 -3.33 7.05 6.41
N PHE A 38 -4.12 7.10 5.36
CA PHE A 38 -5.48 6.59 5.36
C PHE A 38 -5.52 5.08 5.63
N VAL A 39 -4.77 4.27 4.89
CA VAL A 39 -4.81 2.80 5.03
C VAL A 39 -4.17 2.33 6.33
N LEU A 40 -3.12 2.97 6.81
CA LEU A 40 -2.47 2.62 8.08
C LEU A 40 -3.35 2.91 9.28
N ARG A 41 -4.14 3.98 9.28
CA ARG A 41 -5.12 4.26 10.34
C ARG A 41 -6.21 3.20 10.46
N ARG A 42 -6.51 2.48 9.38
CA ARG A 42 -7.48 1.38 9.35
C ARG A 42 -6.89 0.02 9.72
N SER A 43 -5.60 -0.03 9.98
CA SER A 43 -4.84 -1.28 10.10
C SER A 43 -4.35 -1.50 11.54
N GLY A 44 -4.23 -2.76 11.94
CA GLY A 44 -3.65 -3.19 13.21
C GLY A 44 -2.27 -3.83 13.05
N THR A 45 -2.06 -4.57 11.97
CA THR A 45 -0.80 -5.26 11.67
C THR A 45 -0.35 -5.02 10.23
N PHE A 46 0.95 -5.15 10.01
CA PHE A 46 1.56 -4.99 8.70
C PHE A 46 2.47 -6.18 8.36
N GLU A 47 2.58 -6.44 7.07
CA GLU A 47 3.63 -7.25 6.46
C GLU A 47 4.18 -6.50 5.25
N VAL A 48 5.49 -6.34 5.18
CA VAL A 48 6.17 -5.73 4.03
C VAL A 48 7.24 -6.66 3.53
N VAL A 49 7.28 -6.86 2.23
CA VAL A 49 8.34 -7.59 1.55
C VAL A 49 9.20 -6.61 0.75
N CYS A 50 10.49 -6.58 1.02
CA CYS A 50 11.47 -5.80 0.29
C CYS A 50 12.38 -6.73 -0.50
N MET A 51 12.64 -6.41 -1.76
CA MET A 51 13.68 -7.09 -2.52
C MET A 51 15.05 -6.70 -1.97
N ARG A 52 16.07 -7.50 -2.24
CA ARG A 52 17.43 -7.26 -1.73
C ARG A 52 17.99 -5.88 -2.11
N GLU A 53 17.59 -5.39 -3.26
CA GLU A 53 18.05 -4.12 -3.85
C GLU A 53 17.36 -2.90 -3.24
N ASP A 54 16.25 -3.10 -2.53
CA ASP A 54 15.43 -2.03 -1.95
C ASP A 54 16.05 -1.47 -0.65
N THR A 55 17.29 -1.03 -0.73
CA THR A 55 18.08 -0.65 0.45
C THR A 55 17.49 0.52 1.24
N GLY A 56 16.83 1.47 0.58
CA GLY A 56 16.14 2.59 1.23
C GLY A 56 14.94 2.13 2.07
N ALA A 57 14.10 1.27 1.50
CA ALA A 57 12.96 0.68 2.20
C ALA A 57 13.40 -0.18 3.39
N ILE A 58 14.41 -1.02 3.19
CA ILE A 58 15.00 -1.86 4.24
C ILE A 58 15.49 -1.01 5.42
N LYS A 59 16.22 0.09 5.15
CA LYS A 59 16.71 0.99 6.19
C LYS A 59 15.59 1.64 7.01
N LEU A 60 14.46 1.94 6.39
CA LEU A 60 13.31 2.51 7.08
C LEU A 60 12.64 1.51 8.02
N LEU A 61 12.52 0.24 7.62
CA LEU A 61 11.80 -0.77 8.38
C LEU A 61 12.65 -1.52 9.40
N MET A 62 13.96 -1.65 9.18
CA MET A 62 14.85 -2.40 10.05
C MET A 62 14.72 -2.02 11.54
N PRO A 63 14.68 -0.72 11.92
CA PRO A 63 14.60 -0.32 13.32
C PRO A 63 13.19 -0.42 13.92
N VAL A 64 12.13 -0.61 13.14
CA VAL A 64 10.75 -0.48 13.61
C VAL A 64 9.91 -1.75 13.51
N ALA A 65 10.35 -2.75 12.73
CA ALA A 65 9.65 -4.02 12.61
C ALA A 65 9.89 -4.91 13.84
N GLU A 66 8.86 -5.64 14.26
CA GLU A 66 8.97 -6.59 15.35
C GLU A 66 9.71 -7.86 14.93
N THR A 67 9.44 -8.33 13.72
CA THR A 67 10.02 -9.55 13.17
C THR A 67 10.56 -9.30 11.77
N ILE A 68 11.76 -9.82 11.52
CA ILE A 68 12.45 -9.73 10.24
C ILE A 68 12.90 -11.13 9.86
N GLU A 69 12.56 -11.55 8.65
CA GLU A 69 12.96 -12.86 8.14
C GLU A 69 13.42 -12.75 6.69
N ARG A 70 14.44 -13.52 6.35
CA ARG A 70 14.93 -13.61 4.96
C ARG A 70 14.29 -14.79 4.25
N ARG A 71 13.65 -14.54 3.13
CA ARG A 71 13.09 -15.59 2.27
C ARG A 71 14.20 -16.30 1.51
N ARG A 72 14.19 -17.64 1.56
CA ARG A 72 15.28 -18.45 0.99
C ARG A 72 15.33 -18.44 -0.52
N GLU A 73 14.15 -18.38 -1.18
CA GLU A 73 14.04 -18.54 -2.64
C GLU A 73 14.70 -17.40 -3.41
N ASP A 74 14.55 -16.16 -2.93
CA ASP A 74 15.01 -14.97 -3.64
C ASP A 74 15.83 -14.00 -2.75
N GLY A 75 15.98 -14.30 -1.48
CA GLY A 75 16.69 -13.46 -0.52
C GLY A 75 15.95 -12.19 -0.14
N ALA A 76 14.66 -12.05 -0.49
CA ALA A 76 13.83 -10.94 -0.05
C ALA A 76 13.73 -10.90 1.49
N LEU A 77 13.63 -9.70 2.05
CA LEU A 77 13.39 -9.49 3.47
C LEU A 77 11.91 -9.27 3.73
N MET A 78 11.38 -9.99 4.69
CA MET A 78 10.01 -9.88 5.15
C MET A 78 10.01 -9.22 6.52
N PHE A 79 9.23 -8.17 6.67
CA PHE A 79 9.06 -7.40 7.90
C PHE A 79 7.61 -7.47 8.33
N TRP A 80 7.35 -7.74 9.60
CA TRP A 80 5.99 -7.69 10.12
C TRP A 80 5.92 -7.30 11.59
N GLY A 81 4.73 -6.96 12.02
CA GLY A 81 4.42 -6.58 13.38
C GLY A 81 3.16 -5.72 13.48
N ALA A 82 2.98 -5.11 14.64
CA ALA A 82 1.92 -4.15 14.88
C ALA A 82 2.19 -2.82 14.14
N VAL A 83 1.13 -2.18 13.67
CA VAL A 83 1.22 -0.82 13.12
C VAL A 83 1.37 0.16 14.27
N THR A 84 2.58 0.68 14.44
CA THR A 84 2.94 1.71 15.43
C THR A 84 3.10 3.07 14.74
N PRO A 85 3.18 4.20 15.49
CA PRO A 85 3.52 5.49 14.89
C PRO A 85 4.85 5.49 14.15
N GLU A 86 5.83 4.73 14.61
CA GLU A 86 7.14 4.57 13.98
C GLU A 86 7.04 3.81 12.66
N VAL A 87 6.27 2.73 12.62
CA VAL A 87 5.97 1.99 11.37
C VAL A 87 5.24 2.89 10.39
N THR A 88 4.26 3.65 10.85
CA THR A 88 3.52 4.61 10.01
C THR A 88 4.45 5.62 9.36
N ARG A 89 5.35 6.22 10.14
CA ARG A 89 6.34 7.17 9.59
C ARG A 89 7.25 6.52 8.55
N ALA A 90 7.70 5.30 8.81
CA ALA A 90 8.55 4.56 7.88
C ALA A 90 7.82 4.29 6.56
N VAL A 91 6.60 3.75 6.62
CA VAL A 91 5.83 3.41 5.41
C VAL A 91 5.44 4.65 4.61
N VAL A 92 5.00 5.70 5.27
CA VAL A 92 4.68 6.99 4.62
C VAL A 92 5.92 7.59 3.96
N GLY A 93 7.10 7.44 4.57
CA GLY A 93 8.36 7.97 4.04
C GLY A 93 8.96 7.21 2.86
N GLY A 94 8.41 6.04 2.51
CA GLY A 94 8.95 5.17 1.46
C GLY A 94 8.58 5.58 0.04
N HIS A 95 8.85 6.82 -0.31
CA HIS A 95 8.67 7.34 -1.67
C HIS A 95 9.78 8.31 -2.04
N GLY A 96 10.08 8.38 -3.33
CA GLY A 96 11.04 9.35 -3.85
C GLY A 96 10.48 10.76 -3.94
N SER A 97 11.34 11.72 -4.23
CA SER A 97 10.97 13.11 -4.46
C SER A 97 10.42 13.29 -5.90
N GLY A 98 9.11 13.46 -6.03
CA GLY A 98 8.48 13.85 -7.31
C GLY A 98 8.10 12.68 -8.21
N HIS A 99 8.97 12.23 -9.11
CA HIS A 99 8.65 11.29 -10.18
C HIS A 99 9.29 9.90 -10.04
N GLU A 100 9.70 9.54 -8.83
CA GLU A 100 10.23 8.22 -8.55
C GLU A 100 9.10 7.26 -8.15
N SER A 101 9.32 5.94 -8.37
CA SER A 101 8.41 4.91 -7.89
C SER A 101 8.33 4.87 -6.36
N LEU A 102 7.28 4.26 -5.83
CA LEU A 102 7.25 3.91 -4.41
C LEU A 102 8.37 2.90 -4.10
N TRP A 103 8.84 2.90 -2.86
CA TRP A 103 9.94 2.05 -2.43
C TRP A 103 9.51 0.62 -2.06
N TRP A 104 8.20 0.38 -2.04
CA TRP A 104 7.61 -0.85 -1.51
C TRP A 104 7.33 -1.85 -2.62
N TRP A 105 8.01 -2.98 -2.60
CA TRP A 105 7.70 -4.11 -3.47
C TRP A 105 6.32 -4.67 -3.17
N GLN A 106 6.06 -4.95 -1.89
CA GLN A 106 4.77 -5.48 -1.45
C GLN A 106 4.47 -5.03 -0.03
N ILE A 107 3.23 -4.58 0.20
CA ILE A 107 2.67 -4.30 1.52
C ILE A 107 1.36 -5.05 1.65
N ALA A 108 1.14 -5.68 2.80
CA ALA A 108 -0.17 -6.19 3.21
C ALA A 108 -0.50 -5.64 4.60
N LEU A 109 -1.67 -5.03 4.74
CA LEU A 109 -2.16 -4.51 6.00
C LEU A 109 -3.43 -5.26 6.41
N THR A 110 -3.54 -5.62 7.69
CA THR A 110 -4.69 -6.33 8.24
C THR A 110 -5.26 -5.60 9.45
N CYS A 111 -6.55 -5.80 9.68
CA CYS A 111 -7.24 -5.36 10.89
C CYS A 111 -8.12 -6.50 11.38
N ASP A 112 -7.94 -6.92 12.63
CA ASP A 112 -8.68 -8.04 13.25
C ASP A 112 -8.64 -9.34 12.40
N GLY A 113 -7.52 -9.61 11.75
CA GLY A 113 -7.32 -10.79 10.90
C GLY A 113 -7.80 -10.64 9.46
N ASP A 114 -8.51 -9.58 9.12
CA ASP A 114 -8.98 -9.31 7.77
C ASP A 114 -8.03 -8.37 7.04
N GLN A 115 -7.75 -8.69 5.79
CA GLN A 115 -6.93 -7.84 4.92
C GLN A 115 -7.69 -6.56 4.57
N VAL A 116 -7.06 -5.40 4.78
CA VAL A 116 -7.67 -4.09 4.50
C VAL A 116 -6.96 -3.34 3.36
N PHE A 117 -5.71 -3.69 3.09
CA PHE A 117 -4.94 -3.09 2.02
C PHE A 117 -3.83 -4.02 1.53
N VAL A 118 -3.62 -4.06 0.23
CA VAL A 118 -2.48 -4.71 -0.42
C VAL A 118 -1.90 -3.78 -1.46
N LEU A 119 -0.59 -3.64 -1.45
CA LEU A 119 0.17 -2.96 -2.49
C LEU A 119 1.15 -3.96 -3.09
N GLN A 120 1.26 -3.96 -4.40
CA GLN A 120 2.20 -4.81 -5.14
C GLN A 120 2.94 -4.02 -6.20
N ASP A 121 4.09 -4.53 -6.56
CA ASP A 121 4.87 -4.07 -7.71
C ASP A 121 5.17 -2.57 -7.65
N TYR A 122 5.73 -2.14 -6.51
CA TYR A 122 6.11 -0.74 -6.24
C TYR A 122 4.96 0.28 -6.37
N GLY A 123 3.76 -0.16 -6.07
CA GLY A 123 2.56 0.69 -6.09
C GLY A 123 1.82 0.70 -7.41
N GLU A 124 2.22 -0.10 -8.39
CA GLU A 124 1.49 -0.20 -9.65
C GLU A 124 0.11 -0.83 -9.47
N HIS A 125 -0.02 -1.74 -8.51
CA HIS A 125 -1.27 -2.38 -8.13
C HIS A 125 -1.55 -2.20 -6.65
N MET A 126 -2.76 -1.77 -6.33
CA MET A 126 -3.23 -1.63 -4.96
C MET A 126 -4.67 -2.11 -4.85
N ASP A 127 -4.98 -2.78 -3.74
CA ASP A 127 -6.33 -3.21 -3.39
C ASP A 127 -6.69 -2.69 -2.00
N LEU A 128 -7.85 -2.06 -1.89
CA LEU A 128 -8.44 -1.64 -0.62
C LEU A 128 -9.74 -2.39 -0.40
N PHE A 129 -9.94 -2.89 0.81
CA PHE A 129 -11.07 -3.73 1.15
C PHE A 129 -11.94 -3.11 2.23
N GLY A 130 -13.23 -3.40 2.19
CA GLY A 130 -14.16 -3.02 3.24
C GLY A 130 -14.38 -1.51 3.38
N LEU A 131 -14.37 -0.75 2.26
CA LEU A 131 -14.59 0.68 2.26
C LEU A 131 -16.09 1.02 2.30
N THR A 132 -16.44 2.00 3.11
CA THR A 132 -17.75 2.67 3.00
C THR A 132 -17.81 3.53 1.74
N GLY A 133 -19.00 4.04 1.39
CA GLY A 133 -19.14 4.97 0.27
C GLY A 133 -18.33 6.24 0.44
N ASP A 134 -18.32 6.80 1.64
CA ASP A 134 -17.55 8.02 1.96
C ASP A 134 -16.04 7.76 1.93
N GLU A 135 -15.59 6.63 2.46
CA GLU A 135 -14.19 6.22 2.39
C GLU A 135 -13.73 6.00 0.94
N THR A 136 -14.59 5.38 0.12
CA THR A 136 -14.30 5.20 -1.32
C THR A 136 -14.11 6.54 -2.01
N ALA A 137 -15.01 7.49 -1.77
CA ALA A 137 -14.90 8.84 -2.33
C ALA A 137 -13.60 9.54 -1.87
N THR A 138 -13.27 9.43 -0.58
CA THR A 138 -12.03 9.99 -0.02
C THR A 138 -10.81 9.41 -0.74
N VAL A 139 -10.74 8.09 -0.91
CA VAL A 139 -9.60 7.44 -1.59
C VAL A 139 -9.49 7.90 -3.04
N LEU A 140 -10.61 7.94 -3.77
CA LEU A 140 -10.60 8.36 -5.17
C LEU A 140 -10.09 9.79 -5.36
N ASP A 141 -10.40 10.69 -4.43
CA ASP A 141 -9.92 12.08 -4.47
C ASP A 141 -8.40 12.20 -4.20
N LEU A 142 -7.79 11.21 -3.56
CA LEU A 142 -6.35 11.19 -3.30
C LEU A 142 -5.52 10.70 -4.49
N LEU A 143 -6.13 9.94 -5.42
CA LEU A 143 -5.40 9.26 -6.48
C LEU A 143 -4.93 10.22 -7.58
N PRO A 144 -3.79 9.94 -8.23
CA PRO A 144 -3.35 10.70 -9.38
C PRO A 144 -4.32 10.51 -10.55
N PHE A 145 -4.35 11.47 -11.47
CA PHE A 145 -5.23 11.44 -12.64
C PHE A 145 -5.04 10.19 -13.51
N ALA A 146 -3.81 9.67 -13.61
CA ALA A 146 -3.48 8.48 -14.39
C ALA A 146 -3.98 7.17 -13.77
N ALA A 147 -4.44 7.17 -12.51
CA ALA A 147 -4.92 5.98 -11.84
C ALA A 147 -6.17 5.43 -12.51
N ARG A 148 -6.22 4.11 -12.67
CA ARG A 148 -7.39 3.36 -13.12
C ARG A 148 -7.98 2.61 -11.96
N THR A 149 -9.29 2.62 -11.83
CA THR A 149 -9.98 1.98 -10.71
C THR A 149 -11.06 1.03 -11.18
N ALA A 150 -11.20 -0.08 -10.46
CA ALA A 150 -12.31 -1.02 -10.58
C ALA A 150 -12.91 -1.27 -9.20
N ARG A 151 -14.22 -1.30 -9.11
CA ARG A 151 -14.95 -1.52 -7.85
C ARG A 151 -15.64 -2.86 -7.87
N SER A 152 -15.60 -3.56 -6.76
CA SER A 152 -16.47 -4.70 -6.50
C SER A 152 -17.24 -4.48 -5.20
N MET A 153 -18.51 -4.80 -5.19
CA MET A 153 -19.36 -4.73 -3.99
C MET A 153 -19.46 -6.11 -3.37
N SER A 154 -19.05 -6.23 -2.11
CA SER A 154 -19.31 -7.46 -1.35
C SER A 154 -20.79 -7.50 -1.00
N ALA A 155 -21.48 -8.54 -1.44
CA ALA A 155 -22.75 -8.89 -0.82
C ALA A 155 -22.43 -9.26 0.62
N THR A 156 -22.97 -8.54 1.59
CA THR A 156 -22.93 -8.95 3.00
C THR A 156 -23.64 -10.29 3.08
N GLY A 157 -22.84 -11.34 3.15
CA GLY A 157 -23.36 -12.67 3.46
C GLY A 157 -23.91 -12.64 4.87
N THR A 158 -25.22 -12.68 4.99
CA THR A 158 -25.91 -13.07 6.23
C THR A 158 -25.42 -14.46 6.61
N ARG A 159 -24.68 -14.58 7.68
CA ARG A 159 -24.57 -15.82 8.47
C ARG A 159 -25.46 -15.70 9.69
#